data_f64c79fa79bac88fe958298c73120d26
#
_entry.id   f64c79fa79bac88fe958298c73120d26
#
_cell.length_a   1.000
_cell.length_b   1.000
_cell.length_c   1.000
_cell.angle_alpha   90.00
_cell.angle_beta   90.00
_cell.angle_gamma   90.00
#
_symmetry.space_group_name_H-M   'P 1'
#
loop_
_entity.id
_entity.type
_entity.pdbx_description
1 polymer ?
#
loop_
_entity_poly.entity_id
_entity_poly.type
_entity_poly.pdbx_seq_one_letter_code
_entity_poly.pdbx_strand_id
1 'polypeptide(L)'
;MDIDKKQILDPSFKDKNNNSFQVMMDWEKPYMEKCIQTLNPFGDVLEIGFGMGYSATAINKYPIRSYTVIEKDKDVIKKFNKWKLKQKTKKINLIEGLWQIKIPLINKKFDCIFFDDSPAPEINVRSPRHTLFVKLILLKIVKHNTRLVSYSTSATPCNISWSSSDTYNKHINNSVICTSNKFKIKIPYFCRYAKGNYMYVNKIVFKK
;
A
#
# COMPACT_ATOMS: atom_id res chain seq x y z
N MET A 1 21.38 23.54 -9.54
CA MET A 1 20.10 23.20 -10.18
C MET A 1 19.31 22.42 -9.17
N ASP A 2 18.47 23.09 -8.40
CA ASP A 2 17.59 22.44 -7.44
C ASP A 2 16.55 21.64 -8.21
N ILE A 3 16.74 20.34 -8.22
CA ILE A 3 15.69 19.41 -8.59
C ILE A 3 14.62 19.60 -7.53
N ASP A 4 13.53 20.20 -7.94
CA ASP A 4 12.35 20.46 -7.10
C ASP A 4 11.90 19.12 -6.52
N LYS A 5 12.30 18.88 -5.26
CA LYS A 5 12.17 17.59 -4.59
C LYS A 5 10.73 17.41 -4.16
N LYS A 6 9.85 17.13 -5.12
CA LYS A 6 8.48 16.78 -4.77
C LYS A 6 8.49 15.56 -3.87
N GLN A 7 8.25 15.79 -2.60
CA GLN A 7 8.21 14.76 -1.56
C GLN A 7 7.14 15.09 -0.52
N ILE A 8 6.64 14.07 0.13
CA ILE A 8 5.84 14.18 1.35
C ILE A 8 6.77 13.89 2.52
N LEU A 9 6.78 14.80 3.48
CA LEU A 9 7.49 14.65 4.75
C LEU A 9 6.46 14.54 5.87
N ASP A 10 6.70 13.60 6.80
CA ASP A 10 5.95 13.53 8.06
C ASP A 10 6.75 14.26 9.14
N PRO A 11 6.32 15.45 9.61
CA PRO A 11 7.04 16.21 10.63
C PRO A 11 6.86 15.61 12.03
N SER A 12 5.84 14.81 12.25
CA SER A 12 5.58 14.15 13.55
C SER A 12 6.53 13.01 13.83
N PHE A 13 7.17 12.48 12.78
CA PHE A 13 8.12 11.40 12.89
C PHE A 13 9.52 11.85 12.43
N LYS A 14 10.50 11.71 13.30
CA LYS A 14 11.88 12.08 13.02
C LYS A 14 12.75 10.85 12.81
N ASP A 15 13.67 10.94 11.85
CA ASP A 15 14.71 9.95 11.69
C ASP A 15 15.80 10.11 12.79
N LYS A 16 16.77 9.18 12.80
CA LYS A 16 17.91 9.21 13.75
C LYS A 16 18.74 10.51 13.71
N ASN A 17 18.63 11.31 12.66
CA ASN A 17 19.31 12.59 12.49
C ASN A 17 18.38 13.78 12.74
N ASN A 18 17.23 13.57 13.41
CA ASN A 18 16.22 14.59 13.70
C ASN A 18 15.59 15.27 12.48
N ASN A 19 15.69 14.66 11.28
CA ASN A 19 15.00 15.16 10.10
C ASN A 19 13.58 14.59 10.02
N SER A 20 12.65 15.36 9.43
CA SER A 20 11.31 14.86 9.12
C SER A 20 11.36 13.60 8.26
N PHE A 21 10.51 12.63 8.57
CA PHE A 21 10.50 11.35 7.87
C PHE A 21 10.04 11.53 6.42
N GLN A 22 10.76 10.92 5.48
CA GLN A 22 10.36 10.91 4.07
C GLN A 22 9.29 9.85 3.87
N VAL A 23 8.08 10.26 3.48
CA VAL A 23 6.94 9.36 3.28
C VAL A 23 6.87 8.90 1.84
N MET A 24 6.98 9.81 0.87
CA MET A 24 6.85 9.52 -0.55
C MET A 24 7.61 10.55 -1.39
N MET A 25 8.12 10.13 -2.55
CA MET A 25 8.88 10.97 -3.47
C MET A 25 8.48 10.73 -4.93
N ASP A 26 8.70 11.73 -5.80
CA ASP A 26 8.33 11.71 -7.22
C ASP A 26 8.94 10.54 -8.03
N TRP A 27 10.14 10.10 -7.66
CA TRP A 27 10.81 8.99 -8.33
C TRP A 27 10.02 7.67 -8.26
N GLU A 28 9.10 7.55 -7.30
CA GLU A 28 8.29 6.35 -7.10
C GLU A 28 7.15 6.21 -8.11
N LYS A 29 6.79 7.28 -8.81
CA LYS A 29 5.67 7.28 -9.76
C LYS A 29 5.69 6.08 -10.73
N PRO A 30 6.76 5.79 -11.48
CA PRO A 30 6.78 4.64 -12.39
C PRO A 30 6.68 3.29 -11.66
N TYR A 31 7.18 3.21 -10.42
CA TYR A 31 7.03 2.03 -9.60
C TYR A 31 5.59 1.83 -9.14
N MET A 32 4.90 2.89 -8.70
CA MET A 32 3.48 2.84 -8.34
C MET A 32 2.63 2.43 -9.53
N GLU A 33 2.88 2.99 -10.71
CA GLU A 33 2.20 2.59 -11.95
C GLU A 33 2.43 1.09 -12.27
N LYS A 34 3.65 0.58 -12.05
CA LYS A 34 3.96 -0.86 -12.21
C LYS A 34 3.25 -1.73 -11.20
N CYS A 35 3.17 -1.31 -9.95
CA CYS A 35 2.40 -2.00 -8.91
C CYS A 35 0.92 -2.13 -9.33
N ILE A 36 0.30 -1.04 -9.79
CA ILE A 36 -1.09 -1.04 -10.22
C ILE A 36 -1.31 -1.84 -11.50
N GLN A 37 -0.39 -1.79 -12.46
CA GLN A 37 -0.43 -2.67 -13.63
C GLN A 37 -0.42 -4.15 -13.22
N THR A 38 0.42 -4.52 -12.23
CA THR A 38 0.52 -5.90 -11.72
C THR A 38 -0.73 -6.31 -10.94
N LEU A 39 -1.32 -5.37 -10.18
CA LEU A 39 -2.60 -5.56 -9.49
C LEU A 39 -3.72 -5.84 -10.50
N ASN A 40 -3.70 -5.15 -11.64
CA ASN A 40 -4.74 -5.19 -12.68
C ASN A 40 -6.13 -5.00 -12.06
N PRO A 41 -6.47 -3.77 -11.59
CA PRO A 41 -7.63 -3.51 -10.76
C PRO A 41 -8.96 -3.79 -11.46
N PHE A 42 -9.92 -4.32 -10.70
CA PHE A 42 -11.31 -4.52 -11.10
C PHE A 42 -12.23 -4.48 -9.89
N GLY A 43 -13.53 -4.33 -10.12
CA GLY A 43 -14.54 -4.39 -9.06
C GLY A 43 -14.37 -3.33 -7.98
N ASP A 44 -14.45 -3.75 -6.72
CA ASP A 44 -14.26 -2.86 -5.56
C ASP A 44 -12.78 -2.86 -5.15
N VAL A 45 -12.16 -1.70 -5.15
CA VAL A 45 -10.73 -1.51 -4.85
C VAL A 45 -10.54 -0.79 -3.53
N LEU A 46 -9.63 -1.32 -2.70
CA LEU A 46 -9.14 -0.67 -1.48
C LEU A 46 -7.67 -0.27 -1.67
N GLU A 47 -7.34 0.94 -1.26
CA GLU A 47 -5.97 1.42 -1.15
C GLU A 47 -5.69 1.86 0.30
N ILE A 48 -4.53 1.48 0.81
CA ILE A 48 -4.02 1.90 2.11
C ILE A 48 -2.89 2.88 1.87
N GLY A 49 -3.10 4.14 2.29
CA GLY A 49 -2.20 5.25 1.99
C GLY A 49 -2.49 5.86 0.61
N PHE A 50 -2.65 7.18 0.55
CA PHE A 50 -2.87 7.92 -0.70
C PHE A 50 -1.59 8.59 -1.23
N GLY A 51 -0.79 9.14 -0.32
CA GLY A 51 0.45 9.81 -0.63
C GLY A 51 0.30 10.94 -1.66
N MET A 52 1.00 10.82 -2.78
CA MET A 52 0.91 11.76 -3.91
C MET A 52 -0.20 11.43 -4.91
N GLY A 53 -0.95 10.35 -4.72
CA GLY A 53 -2.05 9.92 -5.58
C GLY A 53 -1.62 9.30 -6.90
N TYR A 54 -0.38 8.80 -7.02
CA TYR A 54 0.11 8.15 -8.25
C TYR A 54 -0.61 6.82 -8.49
N SER A 55 -0.66 5.98 -7.47
CA SER A 55 -1.40 4.72 -7.47
C SER A 55 -2.90 4.95 -7.69
N ALA A 56 -3.50 5.88 -6.94
CA ALA A 56 -4.89 6.27 -7.08
C ALA A 56 -5.24 6.69 -8.52
N THR A 57 -4.38 7.52 -9.13
CA THR A 57 -4.55 7.96 -10.51
C THR A 57 -4.41 6.80 -11.50
N ALA A 58 -3.49 5.86 -11.25
CA ALA A 58 -3.34 4.67 -12.07
C ALA A 58 -4.54 3.72 -11.92
N ILE A 59 -5.04 3.48 -10.70
CA ILE A 59 -6.22 2.65 -10.40
C ILE A 59 -7.45 3.17 -11.16
N ASN A 60 -7.68 4.48 -11.16
CA ASN A 60 -8.86 5.08 -11.78
C ASN A 60 -8.85 5.07 -13.33
N LYS A 61 -7.79 4.58 -13.96
CA LYS A 61 -7.76 4.28 -15.41
C LYS A 61 -8.43 2.93 -15.75
N TYR A 62 -8.69 2.07 -14.75
CA TYR A 62 -9.29 0.75 -14.93
C TYR A 62 -10.81 0.80 -14.74
N PRO A 63 -11.57 -0.16 -15.32
CA PRO A 63 -13.03 -0.23 -15.18
C PRO A 63 -13.44 -0.79 -13.81
N ILE A 64 -13.15 -0.02 -12.75
CA ILE A 64 -13.48 -0.37 -11.37
C ILE A 64 -14.90 0.06 -11.02
N ARG A 65 -15.55 -0.68 -10.08
CA ARG A 65 -16.90 -0.37 -9.58
C ARG A 65 -16.86 0.70 -8.48
N SER A 66 -15.90 0.60 -7.58
CA SER A 66 -15.69 1.58 -6.53
C SER A 66 -14.21 1.62 -6.10
N TYR A 67 -13.81 2.77 -5.58
CA TYR A 67 -12.47 2.99 -5.03
C TYR A 67 -12.59 3.54 -3.61
N THR A 68 -11.94 2.90 -2.67
CA THR A 68 -11.90 3.30 -1.26
C THR A 68 -10.46 3.49 -0.83
N VAL A 69 -10.16 4.59 -0.16
CA VAL A 69 -8.84 4.91 0.42
C VAL A 69 -8.96 4.97 1.93
N ILE A 70 -7.96 4.43 2.63
CA ILE A 70 -7.74 4.69 4.05
C ILE A 70 -6.50 5.59 4.16
N GLU A 71 -6.66 6.78 4.74
CA GLU A 71 -5.58 7.74 4.90
C GLU A 71 -5.67 8.41 6.28
N LYS A 72 -4.52 8.59 6.97
CA LYS A 72 -4.46 9.18 8.31
C LYS A 72 -4.04 10.65 8.29
N ASP A 73 -3.20 11.04 7.33
CA ASP A 73 -2.58 12.36 7.28
C ASP A 73 -3.55 13.41 6.74
N LYS A 74 -3.78 14.46 7.52
CA LYS A 74 -4.74 15.52 7.19
C LYS A 74 -4.37 16.31 5.93
N ASP A 75 -3.08 16.50 5.65
CA ASP A 75 -2.64 17.24 4.48
C ASP A 75 -2.71 16.38 3.22
N VAL A 76 -2.45 15.09 3.35
CA VAL A 76 -2.69 14.11 2.29
C VAL A 76 -4.19 13.99 2.01
N ILE A 77 -5.05 14.01 3.03
CA ILE A 77 -6.52 14.02 2.89
C ILE A 77 -6.99 15.25 2.11
N LYS A 78 -6.42 16.44 2.36
CA LYS A 78 -6.72 17.65 1.56
C LYS A 78 -6.35 17.48 0.09
N LYS A 79 -5.21 16.82 -0.20
CA LYS A 79 -4.78 16.52 -1.58
C LYS A 79 -5.74 15.50 -2.23
N PHE A 80 -6.13 14.45 -1.48
CA PHE A 80 -7.12 13.47 -1.93
C PHE A 80 -8.43 14.14 -2.33
N ASN A 81 -8.97 15.03 -1.50
CA ASN A 81 -10.23 15.73 -1.79
C ASN A 81 -10.15 16.56 -3.06
N LYS A 82 -9.05 17.29 -3.30
CA LYS A 82 -8.80 18.02 -4.54
C LYS A 82 -8.67 17.09 -5.75
N TRP A 83 -7.98 15.97 -5.59
CA TRP A 83 -7.82 14.95 -6.64
C TRP A 83 -9.17 14.30 -6.98
N LYS A 84 -9.98 13.95 -5.98
CA LYS A 84 -11.30 13.32 -6.14
C LYS A 84 -12.23 14.14 -7.05
N LEU A 85 -12.25 15.46 -6.92
CA LEU A 85 -13.10 16.35 -7.73
C LEU A 85 -12.81 16.24 -9.23
N LYS A 86 -11.63 15.79 -9.62
CA LYS A 86 -11.19 15.66 -11.02
C LYS A 86 -11.45 14.25 -11.59
N GLN A 87 -11.96 13.31 -10.78
CA GLN A 87 -12.13 11.94 -11.21
C GLN A 87 -13.49 11.69 -11.85
N LYS A 88 -13.50 10.84 -12.86
CA LYS A 88 -14.75 10.38 -13.53
C LYS A 88 -15.42 9.22 -12.78
N THR A 89 -14.71 8.50 -11.95
CA THR A 89 -15.20 7.39 -11.16
C THR A 89 -16.23 7.88 -10.15
N LYS A 90 -17.44 7.30 -10.18
CA LYS A 90 -18.57 7.81 -9.40
C LYS A 90 -18.55 7.44 -7.91
N LYS A 91 -17.90 6.32 -7.54
CA LYS A 91 -17.90 5.80 -6.16
C LYS A 91 -16.48 5.83 -5.57
N ILE A 92 -16.04 7.02 -5.19
CA ILE A 92 -14.77 7.23 -4.50
C ILE A 92 -15.04 7.57 -3.04
N ASN A 93 -14.54 6.74 -2.12
CA ASN A 93 -14.72 6.87 -0.69
C ASN A 93 -13.38 7.12 0.02
N LEU A 94 -13.41 7.92 1.07
CA LEU A 94 -12.31 8.12 2.00
C LEU A 94 -12.73 7.59 3.38
N ILE A 95 -11.83 6.84 4.01
CA ILE A 95 -11.91 6.44 5.41
C ILE A 95 -10.73 7.10 6.13
N GLU A 96 -11.01 8.13 6.90
CA GLU A 96 -9.97 8.89 7.61
C GLU A 96 -9.49 8.16 8.85
N GLY A 97 -8.18 7.99 8.99
CA GLY A 97 -7.52 7.43 10.16
C GLY A 97 -6.58 6.27 9.87
N LEU A 98 -6.08 5.68 10.95
CA LEU A 98 -5.14 4.57 10.90
C LEU A 98 -5.83 3.30 10.38
N TRP A 99 -5.24 2.66 9.37
CA TRP A 99 -5.79 1.43 8.77
C TRP A 99 -5.92 0.29 9.80
N GLN A 100 -5.03 0.22 10.80
CA GLN A 100 -5.06 -0.76 11.88
C GLN A 100 -6.36 -0.68 12.72
N ILE A 101 -6.91 0.53 12.84
CA ILE A 101 -8.16 0.80 13.56
C ILE A 101 -9.35 0.66 12.60
N LYS A 102 -9.21 1.12 11.36
CA LYS A 102 -10.35 1.23 10.43
C LYS A 102 -10.71 -0.10 9.76
N ILE A 103 -9.74 -0.94 9.39
CA ILE A 103 -10.02 -2.23 8.74
C ILE A 103 -10.93 -3.14 9.57
N PRO A 104 -10.75 -3.29 10.90
CA PRO A 104 -11.67 -4.07 11.71
C PRO A 104 -13.13 -3.62 11.69
N LEU A 105 -13.39 -2.36 11.34
CA LEU A 105 -14.73 -1.78 11.28
C LEU A 105 -15.38 -1.91 9.88
N ILE A 106 -14.62 -2.32 8.88
CA ILE A 106 -15.14 -2.47 7.51
C ILE A 106 -15.91 -3.77 7.37
N ASN A 107 -17.19 -3.69 6.99
CA ASN A 107 -18.05 -4.85 6.70
C ASN A 107 -18.17 -5.11 5.20
N LYS A 108 -17.15 -4.80 4.42
CA LYS A 108 -17.10 -4.97 2.97
C LYS A 108 -15.88 -5.79 2.57
N LYS A 109 -16.04 -6.64 1.56
CA LYS A 109 -14.94 -7.36 0.91
C LYS A 109 -14.56 -6.66 -0.39
N PHE A 110 -13.27 -6.71 -0.74
CA PHE A 110 -12.72 -6.05 -1.91
C PHE A 110 -12.21 -7.06 -2.94
N ASP A 111 -12.28 -6.66 -4.21
CA ASP A 111 -11.73 -7.43 -5.33
C ASP A 111 -10.23 -7.20 -5.48
N CYS A 112 -9.77 -5.97 -5.20
CA CYS A 112 -8.38 -5.59 -5.30
C CYS A 112 -7.97 -4.73 -4.10
N ILE A 113 -6.73 -4.94 -3.63
CA ILE A 113 -6.16 -4.20 -2.52
C ILE A 113 -4.75 -3.74 -2.89
N PHE A 114 -4.46 -2.47 -2.74
CA PHE A 114 -3.12 -1.92 -2.81
C PHE A 114 -2.68 -1.45 -1.42
N PHE A 115 -1.54 -1.94 -0.95
CA PHE A 115 -1.03 -1.64 0.38
C PHE A 115 0.28 -0.85 0.30
N ASP A 116 0.20 0.42 0.64
CA ASP A 116 1.32 1.35 0.67
C ASP A 116 1.18 2.31 1.86
N ASP A 117 1.48 1.80 3.06
CA ASP A 117 1.40 2.61 4.26
C ASP A 117 2.75 3.25 4.64
N SER A 118 2.68 4.41 5.25
CA SER A 118 3.80 5.02 5.98
C SER A 118 3.83 4.51 7.42
N PRO A 119 5.03 4.43 8.06
CA PRO A 119 5.12 4.09 9.48
C PRO A 119 4.18 4.94 10.35
N ALA A 120 3.50 4.28 11.29
CA ALA A 120 2.69 4.94 12.30
C ALA A 120 3.42 4.78 13.65
N PRO A 121 4.13 5.80 14.14
CA PRO A 121 4.91 5.70 15.38
C PRO A 121 4.01 5.49 16.61
N GLU A 122 2.74 5.85 16.51
CA GLU A 122 1.77 5.72 17.59
C GLU A 122 1.39 4.25 17.90
N ILE A 123 1.72 3.34 16.98
CA ILE A 123 1.43 1.91 17.15
C ILE A 123 2.73 1.16 17.32
N ASN A 124 3.06 0.86 18.58
CA ASN A 124 4.21 0.03 18.93
C ASN A 124 3.92 -1.44 18.58
N VAL A 125 4.02 -1.80 17.31
CA VAL A 125 3.76 -3.16 16.84
C VAL A 125 5.08 -3.89 16.67
N ARG A 126 5.30 -4.92 17.45
CA ARG A 126 6.48 -5.82 17.34
C ARG A 126 6.51 -6.61 16.05
N SER A 127 5.38 -6.73 15.33
CA SER A 127 5.28 -7.44 14.07
C SER A 127 5.54 -6.50 12.89
N PRO A 128 6.18 -6.97 11.82
CA PRO A 128 6.28 -6.21 10.59
C PRO A 128 4.89 -5.77 10.12
N ARG A 129 4.73 -4.49 9.74
CA ARG A 129 3.44 -3.90 9.33
C ARG A 129 2.72 -4.73 8.26
N HIS A 130 3.47 -5.20 7.27
CA HIS A 130 2.92 -6.05 6.22
C HIS A 130 2.30 -7.33 6.77
N THR A 131 2.96 -7.99 7.73
CA THR A 131 2.44 -9.20 8.39
C THR A 131 1.14 -8.92 9.13
N LEU A 132 1.07 -7.82 9.88
CA LEU A 132 -0.14 -7.42 10.58
C LEU A 132 -1.28 -7.13 9.59
N PHE A 133 -0.99 -6.40 8.53
CA PHE A 133 -1.96 -6.08 7.48
C PHE A 133 -2.52 -7.35 6.85
N VAL A 134 -1.67 -8.29 6.44
CA VAL A 134 -2.13 -9.54 5.83
C VAL A 134 -2.97 -10.37 6.82
N LYS A 135 -2.61 -10.42 8.09
CA LYS A 135 -3.44 -11.07 9.13
C LYS A 135 -4.83 -10.45 9.24
N LEU A 136 -4.92 -9.13 9.26
CA LEU A 136 -6.20 -8.42 9.35
C LEU A 136 -7.06 -8.62 8.09
N ILE A 137 -6.44 -8.60 6.92
CA ILE A 137 -7.09 -8.83 5.63
C ILE A 137 -7.70 -10.21 5.54
N LEU A 138 -6.94 -11.26 5.89
CA LEU A 138 -7.41 -12.65 5.83
C LEU A 138 -8.66 -12.88 6.67
N LEU A 139 -8.80 -12.11 7.74
CA LEU A 139 -9.93 -12.27 8.66
C LEU A 139 -11.23 -11.63 8.15
N LYS A 140 -11.18 -10.60 7.30
CA LYS A 140 -12.38 -9.79 7.09
C LYS A 140 -12.65 -9.24 5.69
N ILE A 141 -11.65 -8.72 4.99
CA ILE A 141 -11.87 -7.87 3.81
C ILE A 141 -11.55 -8.52 2.46
N VAL A 142 -11.08 -9.77 2.47
CA VAL A 142 -10.82 -10.54 1.24
C VAL A 142 -11.93 -11.53 0.92
N LYS A 143 -12.03 -11.88 -0.34
CA LYS A 143 -12.87 -12.96 -0.89
C LYS A 143 -12.06 -13.78 -1.88
N HIS A 144 -12.66 -14.82 -2.42
CA HIS A 144 -12.07 -15.61 -3.50
C HIS A 144 -11.60 -14.71 -4.65
N ASN A 145 -10.40 -14.94 -5.15
CA ASN A 145 -9.73 -14.18 -6.21
C ASN A 145 -9.38 -12.71 -5.87
N THR A 146 -9.51 -12.27 -4.61
CA THR A 146 -8.97 -10.96 -4.23
C THR A 146 -7.48 -10.90 -4.57
N ARG A 147 -7.08 -9.82 -5.25
CA ARG A 147 -5.69 -9.51 -5.57
C ARG A 147 -5.17 -8.44 -4.63
N LEU A 148 -3.98 -8.69 -4.09
CA LEU A 148 -3.26 -7.71 -3.26
C LEU A 148 -1.89 -7.47 -3.88
N VAL A 149 -1.50 -6.20 -3.98
CA VAL A 149 -0.12 -5.78 -4.26
C VAL A 149 0.32 -4.83 -3.16
N SER A 150 1.56 -4.97 -2.71
CA SER A 150 2.14 -4.10 -1.69
C SER A 150 3.39 -3.40 -2.20
N TYR A 151 3.59 -2.17 -1.71
CA TYR A 151 4.88 -1.48 -1.77
C TYR A 151 5.96 -2.34 -1.10
N SER A 152 7.11 -2.53 -1.76
CA SER A 152 8.20 -3.31 -1.17
C SER A 152 9.57 -2.96 -1.71
N THR A 153 10.53 -2.84 -0.81
CA THR A 153 11.96 -2.71 -1.11
C THR A 153 12.69 -4.05 -1.17
N SER A 154 11.98 -5.15 -0.88
CA SER A 154 12.57 -6.50 -0.84
C SER A 154 11.66 -7.51 -1.55
N ALA A 155 12.28 -8.54 -2.13
CA ALA A 155 11.59 -9.74 -2.56
C ALA A 155 11.15 -10.49 -1.29
N THR A 156 10.01 -10.11 -0.75
CA THR A 156 9.38 -10.91 0.30
C THR A 156 8.16 -11.56 -0.34
N PRO A 157 8.34 -12.69 -1.04
CA PRO A 157 7.21 -13.52 -1.39
C PRO A 157 6.58 -13.99 -0.09
N CYS A 158 5.47 -14.66 -0.18
CA CYS A 158 4.72 -15.21 0.93
C CYS A 158 5.46 -16.17 1.88
N ASN A 159 6.77 -16.22 1.88
CA ASN A 159 7.59 -16.67 3.01
C ASN A 159 7.45 -15.68 4.17
N ILE A 160 6.21 -15.31 4.42
CA ILE A 160 5.81 -14.70 5.66
C ILE A 160 5.95 -15.82 6.69
N SER A 161 7.06 -15.82 7.40
CA SER A 161 7.14 -16.64 8.61
C SER A 161 6.20 -16.03 9.64
N TRP A 162 4.99 -16.53 9.65
CA TRP A 162 3.82 -15.96 10.33
C TRP A 162 3.85 -16.13 11.83
N SER A 163 4.80 -16.71 12.38
CA SER A 163 5.05 -17.09 13.75
C SER A 163 5.48 -18.56 13.84
N SER A 164 5.98 -18.92 15.00
CA SER A 164 6.37 -20.28 15.36
C SER A 164 5.24 -21.33 15.38
N SER A 165 4.00 -21.00 15.00
CA SER A 165 2.91 -21.99 14.93
C SER A 165 2.71 -22.46 13.48
N ASP A 166 3.23 -23.63 13.18
CA ASP A 166 3.18 -24.30 11.87
C ASP A 166 1.77 -24.44 11.27
N THR A 167 0.75 -24.54 12.09
CA THR A 167 -0.64 -24.76 11.64
C THR A 167 -1.22 -23.54 10.94
N TYR A 168 -0.94 -22.34 11.44
CA TYR A 168 -1.44 -21.10 10.84
C TYR A 168 -0.73 -20.78 9.51
N ASN A 169 0.57 -21.02 9.46
CA ASN A 169 1.39 -20.87 8.26
C ASN A 169 0.93 -21.81 7.13
N LYS A 170 0.57 -23.06 7.47
CA LYS A 170 0.11 -24.08 6.53
C LYS A 170 -1.24 -23.69 5.89
N HIS A 171 -2.17 -23.17 6.68
CA HIS A 171 -3.47 -22.71 6.17
C HIS A 171 -3.37 -21.51 5.21
N ILE A 172 -2.49 -20.57 5.49
CA ILE A 172 -2.29 -19.39 4.62
C ILE A 172 -1.60 -19.77 3.32
N ASN A 173 -0.52 -20.56 3.39
CA ASN A 173 0.25 -20.96 2.21
C ASN A 173 -0.60 -21.76 1.22
N ASN A 174 -1.57 -22.53 1.69
CA ASN A 174 -2.52 -23.26 0.83
C ASN A 174 -3.66 -22.38 0.28
N SER A 175 -3.84 -21.18 0.83
CA SER A 175 -4.96 -20.29 0.52
C SER A 175 -4.59 -19.12 -0.38
N VAL A 176 -3.32 -18.99 -0.76
CA VAL A 176 -2.83 -17.87 -1.58
C VAL A 176 -1.85 -18.33 -2.66
N ILE A 177 -1.81 -17.57 -3.75
CA ILE A 177 -0.74 -17.64 -4.75
C ILE A 177 0.06 -16.35 -4.64
N CYS A 178 1.38 -16.47 -4.54
CA CYS A 178 2.27 -15.35 -4.39
C CYS A 178 3.27 -15.26 -5.53
N THR A 179 3.49 -14.05 -6.00
CA THR A 179 4.55 -13.75 -6.98
C THR A 179 5.32 -12.51 -6.55
N SER A 180 6.62 -12.49 -6.83
CA SER A 180 7.48 -11.33 -6.62
C SER A 180 8.27 -11.06 -7.88
N ASN A 181 8.17 -9.84 -8.40
CA ASN A 181 8.88 -9.42 -9.58
C ASN A 181 9.81 -8.25 -9.25
N LYS A 182 11.05 -8.35 -9.69
CA LYS A 182 12.03 -7.28 -9.56
C LYS A 182 11.75 -6.19 -10.59
N PHE A 183 11.70 -4.94 -10.16
CA PHE A 183 11.49 -3.78 -11.00
C PHE A 183 12.70 -2.85 -10.94
N LYS A 184 13.36 -2.66 -12.08
CA LYS A 184 14.52 -1.76 -12.18
C LYS A 184 14.06 -0.31 -12.16
N ILE A 185 14.60 0.48 -11.23
CA ILE A 185 14.30 1.91 -11.07
C ILE A 185 15.48 2.61 -10.44
N LYS A 186 15.77 3.81 -10.91
CA LYS A 186 16.83 4.64 -10.32
C LYS A 186 16.32 5.31 -9.04
N ILE A 187 16.79 4.85 -7.90
CA ILE A 187 16.48 5.44 -6.60
C ILE A 187 17.46 6.61 -6.37
N PRO A 188 16.98 7.83 -6.05
CA PRO A 188 17.86 8.95 -5.76
C PRO A 188 18.74 8.68 -4.54
N TYR A 189 19.98 9.16 -4.58
CA TYR A 189 20.95 8.97 -3.47
C TYR A 189 20.49 9.57 -2.13
N PHE A 190 19.65 10.62 -2.19
CA PHE A 190 19.10 11.29 -1.01
C PHE A 190 17.82 10.62 -0.45
N CYS A 191 17.33 9.55 -1.09
CA CYS A 191 16.26 8.75 -0.53
C CYS A 191 16.74 7.99 0.70
N ARG A 192 16.04 8.12 1.84
CA ARG A 192 16.43 7.57 3.12
C ARG A 192 15.82 6.20 3.44
N TYR A 193 14.72 5.84 2.78
CA TYR A 193 13.96 4.62 3.04
C TYR A 193 14.12 3.52 1.97
N ALA A 194 14.68 3.85 0.82
CA ALA A 194 14.99 2.88 -0.22
C ALA A 194 16.39 3.13 -0.80
N LYS A 195 17.08 2.08 -1.19
CA LYS A 195 18.44 2.15 -1.75
C LYS A 195 18.61 1.17 -2.90
N GLY A 196 19.60 1.45 -3.77
CA GLY A 196 19.92 0.61 -4.92
C GLY A 196 19.18 1.00 -6.18
N ASN A 197 19.01 0.04 -7.11
CA ASN A 197 18.44 0.27 -8.44
C ASN A 197 17.23 -0.61 -8.72
N TYR A 198 16.60 -1.12 -7.66
CA TYR A 198 15.49 -2.06 -7.80
C TYR A 198 14.49 -1.89 -6.68
N MET A 199 13.22 -2.03 -7.05
CA MET A 199 12.10 -2.27 -6.15
C MET A 199 11.48 -3.63 -6.47
N TYR A 200 10.58 -4.11 -5.63
CA TYR A 200 9.91 -5.38 -5.84
C TYR A 200 8.40 -5.17 -5.88
N VAL A 201 7.75 -5.82 -6.83
CA VAL A 201 6.29 -5.85 -6.92
C VAL A 201 5.82 -7.21 -6.44
N ASN A 202 5.34 -7.24 -5.22
CA ASN A 202 4.83 -8.43 -4.57
C ASN A 202 3.31 -8.50 -4.73
N LYS A 203 2.83 -9.60 -5.36
CA LYS A 203 1.41 -9.84 -5.58
C LYS A 203 0.95 -11.10 -4.86
N ILE A 204 -0.17 -11.02 -4.20
CA ILE A 204 -0.88 -12.11 -3.55
C ILE A 204 -2.26 -12.26 -4.21
N VAL A 205 -2.66 -13.49 -4.53
CA VAL A 205 -4.01 -13.82 -4.97
C VAL A 205 -4.60 -14.82 -3.99
N PHE A 206 -5.75 -14.50 -3.42
CA PHE A 206 -6.45 -15.32 -2.45
C PHE A 206 -7.31 -16.39 -3.16
N LYS A 207 -7.15 -17.66 -2.77
CA LYS A 207 -7.88 -18.81 -3.36
C LYS A 207 -9.19 -19.14 -2.64
N LYS A 208 -9.41 -18.52 -1.46
CA LYS A 208 -10.62 -18.78 -0.63
C LYS A 208 -11.42 -17.53 -0.42
#